data_e1ddf8df9a8283ab4d424511210c14db
#
_entry.id   e1ddf8df9a8283ab4d424511210c14db
#
_cell.length_a   1.000
_cell.length_b   1.000
_cell.length_c   1.000
_cell.angle_alpha   90.00
_cell.angle_beta   90.00
_cell.angle_gamma   90.00
#
_symmetry.space_group_name_H-M   'P 1'
#
loop_
_entity.id
_entity.type
_entity.pdbx_description
1 polymer ?
#
loop_
_entity_poly.entity_id
_entity_poly.type
_entity_poly.pdbx_seq_one_letter_code
_entity_poly.pdbx_strand_id
1 'polypeptide(L)'
;MTEILQKQIPYPRPTKLSDPNYDFTPEECAAILAVPDERMGFRELGSIFQSYLPAGTYEECAYFIPRVLRFLDDRGDLASDIADNFLDWVAEQKAELESDGLLLPICVHLQELLRSCLSELRVQMDPLPGKDVPYPIDCSLVESLIVGLNRTRLVNGKYRPFGNAATPIILDAVGTIKDGVAASWFAIFASLLERGVFLSGEEIDAPIYDMLTDEARIAKACHLVCEASRNDRQLAVFWRRWCWKGALLTSFEDEMGEKSLSQD
;
A
#
# COMPACT_ATOMS: atom_id res chain seq x y z
N MET A 1 -6.54 13.32 11.61
CA MET A 1 -5.28 12.87 12.28
C MET A 1 -4.07 13.69 11.88
N THR A 2 -3.87 14.02 10.63
CA THR A 2 -2.73 14.80 10.08
C THR A 2 -2.56 16.17 10.76
N GLU A 3 -3.64 16.87 11.13
CA GLU A 3 -3.57 18.15 11.87
C GLU A 3 -3.06 17.99 13.31
N ILE A 4 -3.33 16.85 13.94
CA ILE A 4 -2.84 16.54 15.29
C ILE A 4 -1.34 16.26 15.22
N LEU A 5 -0.91 15.46 14.24
CA LEU A 5 0.51 15.20 13.98
C LEU A 5 1.29 16.49 13.68
N GLN A 6 0.73 17.40 12.88
CA GLN A 6 1.37 18.67 12.57
C GLN A 6 1.63 19.53 13.81
N LYS A 7 0.76 19.44 14.82
CA LYS A 7 0.96 20.14 16.12
C LYS A 7 1.96 19.43 17.04
N GLN A 8 2.23 18.16 16.82
CA GLN A 8 3.16 17.36 17.62
C GLN A 8 4.60 17.41 17.10
N ILE A 9 4.80 17.79 15.84
CA ILE A 9 6.14 17.89 15.27
C ILE A 9 6.85 19.11 15.87
N PRO A 10 8.00 18.89 16.56
CA PRO A 10 8.69 19.97 17.26
C PRO A 10 9.54 20.84 16.33
N TYR A 11 9.67 20.45 15.07
CA TYR A 11 10.60 21.07 14.11
C TYR A 11 9.91 22.14 13.28
N PRO A 12 10.53 23.33 13.11
CA PRO A 12 10.05 24.35 12.19
C PRO A 12 10.29 23.93 10.74
N ARG A 13 9.59 24.57 9.81
CA ARG A 13 9.86 24.39 8.37
C ARG A 13 11.34 24.68 8.08
N PRO A 14 12.07 23.75 7.48
CA PRO A 14 13.48 23.95 7.18
C PRO A 14 13.66 25.08 6.15
N THR A 15 14.68 25.88 6.33
CA THR A 15 15.11 26.92 5.37
C THR A 15 16.18 26.43 4.41
N LYS A 16 16.77 25.29 4.71
CA LYS A 16 17.72 24.54 3.85
C LYS A 16 17.50 23.05 4.09
N LEU A 17 17.86 22.25 3.13
CA LEU A 17 18.05 20.81 3.29
C LEU A 17 19.56 20.56 3.31
N SER A 18 19.98 19.82 4.31
CA SER A 18 21.40 19.51 4.52
C SER A 18 21.69 18.09 4.03
N ASP A 19 21.57 17.84 2.71
CA ASP A 19 21.82 16.53 2.12
C ASP A 19 23.07 15.87 2.73
N PRO A 20 22.93 14.88 3.64
CA PRO A 20 24.06 14.28 4.32
C PRO A 20 24.88 13.38 3.39
N ASN A 21 24.36 13.02 2.23
CA ASN A 21 24.92 12.06 1.31
C ASN A 21 25.47 12.70 0.03
N TYR A 22 25.31 14.00 -0.14
CA TYR A 22 25.79 14.79 -1.28
C TYR A 22 25.21 14.39 -2.65
N ASP A 23 24.00 13.81 -2.65
CA ASP A 23 23.33 13.42 -3.90
C ASP A 23 22.55 14.56 -4.54
N PHE A 24 22.23 15.59 -3.75
CA PHE A 24 21.50 16.77 -4.21
C PHE A 24 22.41 17.99 -4.21
N THR A 25 22.34 18.77 -5.28
CA THR A 25 23.00 20.07 -5.31
C THR A 25 22.25 21.07 -4.41
N PRO A 26 22.93 22.14 -3.93
CA PRO A 26 22.25 23.19 -3.19
C PRO A 26 21.06 23.81 -3.94
N GLU A 27 21.13 23.90 -5.27
CA GLU A 27 20.08 24.40 -6.13
C GLU A 27 18.88 23.45 -6.16
N GLU A 28 19.09 22.14 -6.20
CA GLU A 28 18.03 21.12 -6.12
C GLU A 28 17.34 21.13 -4.75
N CYS A 29 18.10 21.20 -3.67
CA CYS A 29 17.57 21.36 -2.31
C CYS A 29 16.73 22.65 -2.17
N ALA A 30 17.22 23.76 -2.71
CA ALA A 30 16.49 25.01 -2.72
C ALA A 30 15.21 24.94 -3.56
N ALA A 31 15.23 24.22 -4.69
CA ALA A 31 14.07 24.01 -5.53
C ALA A 31 12.98 23.18 -4.83
N ILE A 32 13.34 22.15 -4.06
CA ILE A 32 12.41 21.38 -3.22
C ILE A 32 11.71 22.32 -2.23
N LEU A 33 12.49 23.13 -1.50
CA LEU A 33 11.94 24.04 -0.48
C LEU A 33 11.17 25.23 -1.05
N ALA A 34 11.38 25.58 -2.32
CA ALA A 34 10.61 26.64 -2.99
C ALA A 34 9.14 26.21 -3.28
N VAL A 35 8.85 24.91 -3.24
CA VAL A 35 7.48 24.41 -3.42
C VAL A 35 6.72 24.59 -2.11
N PRO A 36 5.53 25.26 -2.13
CA PRO A 36 4.66 25.34 -0.95
C PRO A 36 4.25 23.94 -0.47
N ASP A 37 4.17 23.75 0.86
CA ASP A 37 3.89 22.43 1.46
C ASP A 37 2.62 21.78 0.88
N GLU A 38 1.57 22.55 0.60
CA GLU A 38 0.31 22.06 0.04
C GLU A 38 0.44 21.56 -1.41
N ARG A 39 1.50 21.98 -2.11
CA ARG A 39 1.77 21.62 -3.51
C ARG A 39 2.87 20.60 -3.68
N MET A 40 3.56 20.24 -2.60
CA MET A 40 4.57 19.19 -2.66
C MET A 40 3.93 17.88 -3.13
N GLY A 41 4.50 17.29 -4.15
CA GLY A 41 4.06 16.06 -4.77
C GLY A 41 5.10 14.95 -4.69
N PHE A 42 4.99 14.00 -5.61
CA PHE A 42 5.86 12.84 -5.68
C PHE A 42 7.35 13.19 -5.73
N ARG A 43 7.72 14.18 -6.56
CA ARG A 43 9.11 14.55 -6.76
C ARG A 43 9.77 15.07 -5.47
N GLU A 44 9.13 16.02 -4.80
CA GLU A 44 9.68 16.65 -3.61
C GLU A 44 9.66 15.67 -2.44
N LEU A 45 8.55 14.99 -2.20
CA LEU A 45 8.41 14.02 -1.11
C LEU A 45 9.30 12.80 -1.33
N GLY A 46 9.45 12.32 -2.56
CA GLY A 46 10.36 11.25 -2.90
C GLY A 46 11.82 11.59 -2.58
N SER A 47 12.25 12.83 -2.84
CA SER A 47 13.59 13.28 -2.47
C SER A 47 13.78 13.42 -0.97
N ILE A 48 12.76 13.92 -0.24
CA ILE A 48 12.82 14.13 1.22
C ILE A 48 12.86 12.79 1.97
N PHE A 49 12.08 11.79 1.53
CA PHE A 49 11.95 10.50 2.22
C PHE A 49 12.65 9.35 1.50
N GLN A 50 13.57 9.64 0.60
CA GLN A 50 14.39 8.58 -0.01
C GLN A 50 15.16 7.81 1.07
N SER A 51 14.95 6.48 1.12
CA SER A 51 15.35 5.67 2.27
C SER A 51 16.85 5.63 2.56
N TYR A 52 17.67 5.65 1.51
CA TYR A 52 19.13 5.56 1.69
C TYR A 52 19.84 6.91 1.62
N LEU A 53 19.20 7.90 1.00
CA LEU A 53 19.79 9.16 0.62
C LEU A 53 18.77 10.31 0.75
N PRO A 54 18.23 10.54 1.97
CA PRO A 54 17.26 11.61 2.17
C PRO A 54 17.90 12.98 1.93
N ALA A 55 17.16 13.89 1.33
CA ALA A 55 17.65 15.24 1.02
C ALA A 55 17.92 16.13 2.26
N GLY A 56 17.66 15.64 3.47
CA GLY A 56 17.82 16.41 4.70
C GLY A 56 18.20 15.56 5.91
N THR A 57 18.51 16.24 7.02
CA THR A 57 18.65 15.60 8.33
C THR A 57 17.30 15.07 8.82
N TYR A 58 17.31 14.29 9.92
CA TYR A 58 16.08 13.80 10.53
C TYR A 58 15.09 14.93 10.81
N GLU A 59 15.51 15.99 11.48
CA GLU A 59 14.64 17.13 11.86
C GLU A 59 14.07 17.85 10.63
N GLU A 60 14.89 18.00 9.58
CA GLU A 60 14.46 18.63 8.33
C GLU A 60 13.41 17.79 7.61
N CYS A 61 13.59 16.46 7.55
CA CYS A 61 12.63 15.54 6.96
C CYS A 61 11.37 15.37 7.81
N ALA A 62 11.52 15.26 9.12
CA ALA A 62 10.40 15.04 10.05
C ALA A 62 9.34 16.15 9.99
N TYR A 63 9.72 17.38 9.66
CA TYR A 63 8.77 18.46 9.42
C TYR A 63 7.72 18.10 8.35
N PHE A 64 8.09 17.33 7.33
CA PHE A 64 7.23 17.00 6.21
C PHE A 64 6.37 15.73 6.41
N ILE A 65 6.47 15.06 7.56
CA ILE A 65 5.64 13.86 7.86
C ILE A 65 4.14 14.10 7.62
N PRO A 66 3.51 15.19 8.10
CA PRO A 66 2.08 15.42 7.86
C PRO A 66 1.76 15.59 6.37
N ARG A 67 2.71 16.07 5.58
CA ARG A 67 2.52 16.25 4.14
C ARG A 67 2.59 14.93 3.38
N VAL A 68 3.55 14.07 3.70
CA VAL A 68 3.62 12.74 3.06
C VAL A 68 2.40 11.90 3.42
N LEU A 69 1.95 11.92 4.66
CA LEU A 69 0.75 11.18 5.07
C LEU A 69 -0.51 11.67 4.31
N ARG A 70 -0.67 12.98 4.12
CA ARG A 70 -1.75 13.53 3.27
C ARG A 70 -1.63 13.09 1.82
N PHE A 71 -0.40 13.05 1.27
CA PHE A 71 -0.18 12.55 -0.08
C PHE A 71 -0.60 11.09 -0.23
N LEU A 72 -0.33 10.26 0.78
CA LEU A 72 -0.77 8.87 0.80
C LEU A 72 -2.30 8.74 0.94
N ASP A 73 -2.96 9.64 1.71
CA ASP A 73 -4.42 9.67 1.85
C ASP A 73 -5.13 9.95 0.51
N ASP A 74 -4.51 10.70 -0.40
CA ASP A 74 -5.04 10.97 -1.74
C ASP A 74 -5.05 9.71 -2.62
N ARG A 75 -4.28 8.68 -2.27
CA ARG A 75 -4.20 7.37 -2.95
C ARG A 75 -4.05 7.49 -4.47
N GLY A 76 -3.18 8.40 -4.91
CA GLY A 76 -2.83 8.57 -6.33
C GLY A 76 -1.89 7.48 -6.85
N ASP A 77 -1.68 7.47 -8.16
CA ASP A 77 -0.90 6.43 -8.87
C ASP A 77 0.53 6.20 -8.33
N LEU A 78 1.15 7.22 -7.75
CA LEU A 78 2.51 7.15 -7.21
C LEU A 78 2.55 7.04 -5.67
N ALA A 79 1.40 6.78 -5.03
CA ALA A 79 1.33 6.68 -3.57
C ALA A 79 2.11 5.47 -3.04
N SER A 80 2.17 4.35 -3.79
CA SER A 80 2.95 3.17 -3.41
C SER A 80 4.45 3.45 -3.34
N ASP A 81 5.00 4.13 -4.34
CA ASP A 81 6.44 4.43 -4.39
C ASP A 81 6.85 5.36 -3.23
N ILE A 82 5.98 6.33 -2.91
CA ILE A 82 6.19 7.20 -1.74
C ILE A 82 6.02 6.41 -0.44
N ALA A 83 5.04 5.51 -0.35
CA ALA A 83 4.84 4.68 0.84
C ALA A 83 6.06 3.82 1.14
N ASP A 84 6.65 3.17 0.13
CA ASP A 84 7.85 2.35 0.29
C ASP A 84 9.02 3.17 0.81
N ASN A 85 9.33 4.28 0.16
CA ASN A 85 10.40 5.18 0.58
C ASN A 85 10.18 5.72 2.00
N PHE A 86 8.97 6.19 2.30
CA PHE A 86 8.63 6.73 3.61
C PHE A 86 8.72 5.67 4.71
N LEU A 87 8.23 4.46 4.47
CA LEU A 87 8.28 3.36 5.43
C LEU A 87 9.72 2.89 5.68
N ASP A 88 10.57 2.91 4.67
CA ASP A 88 11.99 2.63 4.83
C ASP A 88 12.69 3.71 5.65
N TRP A 89 12.42 4.98 5.37
CA TRP A 89 12.93 6.10 6.17
C TRP A 89 12.45 6.00 7.63
N VAL A 90 11.16 5.70 7.88
CA VAL A 90 10.61 5.49 9.22
C VAL A 90 11.35 4.36 9.95
N ALA A 91 11.68 3.28 9.25
CA ALA A 91 12.41 2.16 9.84
C ALA A 91 13.85 2.56 10.22
N GLU A 92 14.48 3.42 9.44
CA GLU A 92 15.84 3.91 9.72
C GLU A 92 15.87 4.92 10.86
N GLN A 93 14.85 5.78 10.94
CA GLN A 93 14.75 6.84 11.95
C GLN A 93 13.90 6.42 13.17
N LYS A 94 13.75 5.11 13.40
CA LYS A 94 12.87 4.57 14.45
C LYS A 94 13.16 5.16 15.83
N ALA A 95 14.44 5.24 16.22
CA ALA A 95 14.82 5.67 17.57
C ALA A 95 14.47 7.15 17.81
N GLU A 96 14.70 7.99 16.82
CA GLU A 96 14.38 9.41 16.85
C GLU A 96 12.87 9.63 16.89
N LEU A 97 12.12 8.90 16.03
CA LEU A 97 10.66 8.94 15.99
C LEU A 97 10.01 8.46 17.29
N GLU A 98 10.58 7.43 17.94
CA GLU A 98 10.14 6.98 19.27
C GLU A 98 10.40 8.04 20.32
N SER A 99 11.59 8.65 20.31
CA SER A 99 11.96 9.72 21.24
C SER A 99 11.04 10.94 21.15
N ASP A 100 10.64 11.30 19.93
CA ASP A 100 9.75 12.42 19.66
C ASP A 100 8.25 12.05 19.84
N GLY A 101 7.94 10.79 20.10
CA GLY A 101 6.57 10.30 20.25
C GLY A 101 5.77 10.28 18.93
N LEU A 102 6.45 10.31 17.77
CA LEU A 102 5.83 10.36 16.44
C LEU A 102 5.56 8.98 15.86
N LEU A 103 6.28 7.92 16.28
CA LEU A 103 6.17 6.59 15.68
C LEU A 103 4.76 6.01 15.79
N LEU A 104 4.16 6.06 16.98
CA LEU A 104 2.81 5.53 17.21
C LEU A 104 1.73 6.27 16.42
N PRO A 105 1.67 7.61 16.40
CA PRO A 105 0.75 8.34 15.54
C PRO A 105 0.88 8.02 14.05
N ILE A 106 2.10 7.85 13.54
CA ILE A 106 2.35 7.41 12.16
C ILE A 106 1.75 6.02 11.93
N CYS A 107 2.03 5.07 12.81
CA CYS A 107 1.48 3.71 12.71
C CYS A 107 -0.05 3.71 12.65
N VAL A 108 -0.70 4.44 13.56
CA VAL A 108 -2.17 4.55 13.61
C VAL A 108 -2.72 5.14 12.32
N HIS A 109 -2.08 6.16 11.78
CA HIS A 109 -2.50 6.78 10.51
C HIS A 109 -2.40 5.78 9.34
N LEU A 110 -1.28 5.08 9.22
CA LEU A 110 -1.08 4.08 8.16
C LEU A 110 -2.05 2.89 8.29
N GLN A 111 -2.38 2.48 9.52
CA GLN A 111 -3.41 1.48 9.76
C GLN A 111 -4.81 1.93 9.34
N GLU A 112 -5.16 3.21 9.57
CA GLU A 112 -6.43 3.77 9.11
C GLU A 112 -6.48 3.89 7.60
N LEU A 113 -5.39 4.28 6.95
CA LEU A 113 -5.27 4.30 5.51
C LEU A 113 -5.46 2.90 4.92
N LEU A 114 -4.81 1.87 5.50
CA LEU A 114 -4.99 0.48 5.07
C LEU A 114 -6.46 0.05 5.21
N ARG A 115 -7.12 0.34 6.34
CA ARG A 115 -8.55 0.05 6.50
C ARG A 115 -9.40 0.75 5.46
N SER A 116 -9.08 2.02 5.16
CA SER A 116 -9.78 2.79 4.12
C SER A 116 -9.61 2.15 2.74
N CYS A 117 -8.40 1.74 2.36
CA CYS A 117 -8.18 1.03 1.10
C CYS A 117 -8.97 -0.28 1.02
N LEU A 118 -8.97 -1.08 2.10
CA LEU A 118 -9.66 -2.38 2.12
C LEU A 118 -11.19 -2.27 2.24
N SER A 119 -11.72 -1.09 2.57
CA SER A 119 -13.18 -0.88 2.68
C SER A 119 -13.89 -0.74 1.34
N GLU A 120 -13.16 -0.54 0.26
CA GLU A 120 -13.66 -0.42 -1.12
C GLU A 120 -12.70 -1.08 -2.11
N LEU A 121 -13.17 -1.39 -3.31
CA LEU A 121 -12.32 -1.79 -4.42
C LEU A 121 -12.45 -0.75 -5.53
N ARG A 122 -11.42 0.07 -5.71
CA ARG A 122 -11.37 1.05 -6.79
C ARG A 122 -10.70 0.42 -8.01
N VAL A 123 -11.44 0.30 -9.10
CA VAL A 123 -10.93 -0.22 -10.38
C VAL A 123 -10.89 0.91 -11.39
N GLN A 124 -9.79 1.05 -12.06
CA GLN A 124 -9.56 2.05 -13.10
C GLN A 124 -9.09 1.37 -14.40
N MET A 125 -9.45 1.97 -15.54
CA MET A 125 -8.90 1.54 -16.82
C MET A 125 -7.44 1.98 -16.94
N ASP A 126 -6.56 1.10 -17.43
CA ASP A 126 -5.17 1.43 -17.69
C ASP A 126 -5.11 2.62 -18.68
N PRO A 127 -4.49 3.75 -18.32
CA PRO A 127 -4.42 4.92 -19.20
C PRO A 127 -3.50 4.73 -20.41
N LEU A 128 -2.75 3.62 -20.47
CA LEU A 128 -1.81 3.37 -21.57
C LEU A 128 -2.55 3.00 -22.85
N PRO A 129 -2.26 3.65 -24.00
CA PRO A 129 -2.89 3.33 -25.27
C PRO A 129 -2.76 1.85 -25.65
N GLY A 130 -3.88 1.23 -25.98
CA GLY A 130 -3.93 -0.19 -26.37
C GLY A 130 -3.97 -1.18 -25.21
N LYS A 131 -4.05 -0.72 -23.96
CA LYS A 131 -4.27 -1.53 -22.78
C LYS A 131 -5.62 -1.19 -22.16
N ASP A 132 -6.70 -1.58 -22.80
CA ASP A 132 -8.05 -1.46 -22.22
C ASP A 132 -8.28 -2.51 -21.12
N VAL A 133 -7.39 -2.52 -20.12
CA VAL A 133 -7.44 -3.46 -19.00
C VAL A 133 -7.72 -2.71 -17.72
N PRO A 134 -8.84 -2.99 -17.04
CA PRO A 134 -9.06 -2.46 -15.70
C PRO A 134 -8.08 -3.07 -14.71
N TYR A 135 -7.58 -2.25 -13.77
CA TYR A 135 -6.72 -2.70 -12.67
C TYR A 135 -7.14 -2.04 -11.33
N PRO A 136 -6.88 -2.70 -10.19
CA PRO A 136 -7.17 -2.13 -8.89
C PRO A 136 -6.08 -1.11 -8.53
N ILE A 137 -6.43 0.17 -8.53
CA ILE A 137 -5.47 1.27 -8.32
C ILE A 137 -4.83 1.28 -6.93
N ASP A 138 -5.53 0.79 -5.92
CA ASP A 138 -4.99 0.75 -4.55
C ASP A 138 -4.10 -0.48 -4.28
N CYS A 139 -3.99 -1.44 -5.20
CA CYS A 139 -3.32 -2.72 -4.93
C CYS A 139 -1.86 -2.54 -4.53
N SER A 140 -1.10 -1.73 -5.27
CA SER A 140 0.31 -1.47 -4.96
C SER A 140 0.48 -0.73 -3.64
N LEU A 141 -0.37 0.27 -3.36
CA LEU A 141 -0.34 0.98 -2.07
C LEU A 141 -0.68 0.05 -0.91
N VAL A 142 -1.69 -0.80 -1.05
CA VAL A 142 -2.06 -1.80 -0.04
C VAL A 142 -0.90 -2.77 0.20
N GLU A 143 -0.23 -3.24 -0.85
CA GLU A 143 0.95 -4.10 -0.73
C GLU A 143 2.07 -3.40 0.03
N SER A 144 2.43 -2.16 -0.32
CA SER A 144 3.42 -1.35 0.38
C SER A 144 3.07 -1.16 1.86
N LEU A 145 1.80 -0.84 2.16
CA LEU A 145 1.33 -0.67 3.54
C LEU A 145 1.43 -1.99 4.34
N ILE A 146 1.01 -3.11 3.76
CA ILE A 146 1.10 -4.43 4.43
C ILE A 146 2.57 -4.79 4.70
N VAL A 147 3.41 -4.67 3.69
CA VAL A 147 4.85 -4.92 3.82
C VAL A 147 5.46 -4.00 4.88
N GLY A 148 5.16 -2.70 4.86
CA GLY A 148 5.70 -1.75 5.82
C GLY A 148 5.20 -1.97 7.26
N LEU A 149 3.94 -2.33 7.45
CA LEU A 149 3.33 -2.54 8.75
C LEU A 149 3.61 -3.92 9.35
N ASN A 150 3.79 -4.95 8.51
CA ASN A 150 4.00 -6.34 8.98
C ASN A 150 5.43 -6.84 8.83
N ARG A 151 6.24 -6.25 7.95
CA ARG A 151 7.58 -6.75 7.75
C ARG A 151 8.43 -6.51 8.98
N THR A 152 8.95 -7.58 9.56
CA THR A 152 9.78 -7.53 10.76
C THR A 152 11.26 -7.32 10.44
N ARG A 153 11.69 -7.62 9.20
CA ARG A 153 13.09 -7.54 8.80
C ARG A 153 13.26 -6.89 7.44
N LEU A 154 14.15 -5.92 7.32
CA LEU A 154 14.58 -5.31 6.08
C LEU A 154 15.69 -6.14 5.41
N VAL A 155 15.86 -5.94 4.10
CA VAL A 155 16.92 -6.59 3.29
C VAL A 155 18.33 -6.39 3.88
N ASN A 156 18.57 -5.25 4.50
CA ASN A 156 19.84 -4.92 5.18
C ASN A 156 19.95 -5.47 6.63
N GLY A 157 19.01 -6.32 7.06
CA GLY A 157 18.99 -6.90 8.40
C GLY A 157 18.32 -6.04 9.48
N LYS A 158 17.86 -4.84 9.15
CA LYS A 158 17.07 -3.99 10.06
C LYS A 158 15.65 -4.51 10.19
N TYR A 159 14.95 -4.16 11.28
CA TYR A 159 13.57 -4.54 11.53
C TYR A 159 12.64 -3.36 11.24
N ARG A 160 11.46 -3.65 10.67
CA ARG A 160 10.39 -2.67 10.54
C ARG A 160 9.87 -2.26 11.92
N PRO A 161 9.49 -0.98 12.09
CA PRO A 161 9.18 -0.44 13.41
C PRO A 161 7.84 -0.92 13.99
N PHE A 162 6.92 -1.39 13.14
CA PHE A 162 5.52 -1.61 13.53
C PHE A 162 5.15 -3.07 13.81
N GLY A 163 6.05 -4.03 13.59
CA GLY A 163 5.76 -5.47 13.77
C GLY A 163 4.61 -5.93 12.85
N ASN A 164 3.68 -6.72 13.38
CA ASN A 164 2.56 -7.29 12.63
C ASN A 164 1.31 -6.40 12.68
N ALA A 165 1.45 -5.10 12.48
CA ALA A 165 0.36 -4.14 12.68
C ALA A 165 -0.73 -4.19 11.58
N ALA A 166 -0.45 -4.76 10.40
CA ALA A 166 -1.43 -4.96 9.34
C ALA A 166 -2.25 -6.24 9.50
N THR A 167 -1.70 -7.29 10.12
CA THR A 167 -2.36 -8.61 10.25
C THR A 167 -3.78 -8.53 10.80
N PRO A 168 -4.06 -7.89 11.94
CA PRO A 168 -5.42 -7.83 12.47
C PRO A 168 -6.38 -7.08 11.54
N ILE A 169 -5.88 -6.10 10.77
CA ILE A 169 -6.69 -5.33 9.81
C ILE A 169 -7.09 -6.21 8.63
N ILE A 170 -6.14 -6.99 8.10
CA ILE A 170 -6.40 -7.91 6.99
C ILE A 170 -7.41 -8.98 7.42
N LEU A 171 -7.20 -9.59 8.59
CA LEU A 171 -8.11 -10.62 9.12
C LEU A 171 -9.52 -10.09 9.36
N ASP A 172 -9.67 -8.85 9.83
CA ASP A 172 -10.97 -8.20 10.01
C ASP A 172 -11.64 -7.88 8.66
N ALA A 173 -10.88 -7.32 7.73
CA ALA A 173 -11.42 -6.89 6.43
C ALA A 173 -11.86 -8.05 5.54
N VAL A 174 -11.05 -9.12 5.44
CA VAL A 174 -11.28 -10.20 4.46
C VAL A 174 -11.54 -11.57 5.09
N GLY A 175 -11.29 -11.75 6.38
CA GLY A 175 -11.38 -13.07 7.04
C GLY A 175 -12.79 -13.67 7.06
N THR A 176 -13.84 -12.87 7.12
CA THR A 176 -15.24 -13.35 7.10
C THR A 176 -15.85 -13.41 5.71
N ILE A 177 -15.26 -12.73 4.72
CA ILE A 177 -15.76 -12.60 3.34
C ILE A 177 -17.26 -12.26 3.35
N LYS A 178 -17.59 -11.12 3.93
CA LYS A 178 -18.98 -10.71 4.22
C LYS A 178 -19.73 -10.16 2.99
N ASP A 179 -19.01 -9.63 2.01
CA ASP A 179 -19.55 -8.95 0.82
C ASP A 179 -18.57 -9.05 -0.37
N GLY A 180 -18.97 -8.49 -1.51
CA GLY A 180 -18.19 -8.49 -2.74
C GLY A 180 -16.86 -7.74 -2.65
N VAL A 181 -16.75 -6.70 -1.81
CA VAL A 181 -15.48 -5.96 -1.60
C VAL A 181 -14.50 -6.83 -0.84
N ALA A 182 -14.92 -7.43 0.29
CA ALA A 182 -14.11 -8.34 1.07
C ALA A 182 -13.69 -9.58 0.25
N ALA A 183 -14.61 -10.12 -0.56
CA ALA A 183 -14.33 -11.22 -1.47
C ALA A 183 -13.29 -10.84 -2.53
N SER A 184 -13.38 -9.64 -3.07
CA SER A 184 -12.44 -9.14 -4.08
C SER A 184 -11.03 -8.97 -3.51
N TRP A 185 -10.89 -8.35 -2.35
CA TRP A 185 -9.59 -8.24 -1.69
C TRP A 185 -9.02 -9.61 -1.28
N PHE A 186 -9.87 -10.52 -0.77
CA PHE A 186 -9.45 -11.89 -0.50
C PHE A 186 -8.89 -12.57 -1.75
N ALA A 187 -9.59 -12.47 -2.89
CA ALA A 187 -9.16 -13.06 -4.15
C ALA A 187 -7.86 -12.43 -4.68
N ILE A 188 -7.70 -11.10 -4.55
CA ILE A 188 -6.46 -10.40 -4.88
C ILE A 188 -5.31 -10.94 -4.02
N PHE A 189 -5.47 -11.01 -2.71
CA PHE A 189 -4.42 -11.50 -1.81
C PHE A 189 -4.06 -12.96 -2.07
N ALA A 190 -5.03 -13.84 -2.27
CA ALA A 190 -4.78 -15.23 -2.59
C ALA A 190 -4.03 -15.38 -3.94
N SER A 191 -4.39 -14.58 -4.95
CA SER A 191 -3.68 -14.57 -6.23
C SER A 191 -2.25 -14.05 -6.10
N LEU A 192 -2.03 -13.00 -5.30
CA LEU A 192 -0.68 -12.48 -5.03
C LEU A 192 0.16 -13.49 -4.27
N LEU A 193 -0.43 -14.21 -3.33
CA LEU A 193 0.22 -15.32 -2.61
C LEU A 193 0.68 -16.41 -3.58
N GLU A 194 -0.21 -16.91 -4.45
CA GLU A 194 0.10 -17.94 -5.43
C GLU A 194 1.18 -17.52 -6.45
N ARG A 195 1.26 -16.23 -6.76
CA ARG A 195 2.31 -15.67 -7.63
C ARG A 195 3.64 -15.46 -6.92
N GLY A 196 3.72 -15.64 -5.62
CA GLY A 196 4.89 -15.36 -4.81
C GLY A 196 5.20 -13.87 -4.64
N VAL A 197 4.33 -12.96 -5.07
CA VAL A 197 4.51 -11.51 -4.96
C VAL A 197 4.42 -11.08 -3.50
N PHE A 198 3.51 -11.69 -2.74
CA PHE A 198 3.32 -11.44 -1.31
C PHE A 198 4.44 -12.01 -0.43
N LEU A 199 5.28 -12.86 -1.02
CA LEU A 199 6.26 -13.69 -0.33
C LEU A 199 7.70 -13.33 -0.65
N SER A 200 8.01 -12.20 -1.25
CA SER A 200 9.38 -11.91 -1.70
C SER A 200 10.44 -12.13 -0.60
N GLY A 201 10.62 -13.43 -0.25
CA GLY A 201 11.69 -13.94 0.61
C GLY A 201 11.44 -13.89 2.12
N GLU A 202 10.24 -13.59 2.61
CA GLU A 202 9.96 -13.51 4.06
C GLU A 202 8.72 -14.32 4.46
N GLU A 203 8.72 -14.82 5.69
CA GLU A 203 7.63 -15.61 6.26
C GLU A 203 6.34 -14.78 6.29
N ILE A 204 5.32 -15.25 5.59
CA ILE A 204 3.96 -14.74 5.77
C ILE A 204 3.49 -15.13 7.17
N ASP A 205 2.80 -14.19 7.81
CA ASP A 205 2.09 -14.47 9.05
C ASP A 205 1.16 -15.69 8.86
N ALA A 206 1.40 -16.75 9.65
CA ALA A 206 0.68 -18.01 9.52
C ALA A 206 -0.85 -17.85 9.52
N PRO A 207 -1.49 -17.01 10.35
CA PRO A 207 -2.92 -16.74 10.27
C PRO A 207 -3.41 -16.22 8.92
N ILE A 208 -2.63 -15.38 8.23
CA ILE A 208 -2.98 -14.88 6.89
C ILE A 208 -2.82 -16.00 5.87
N TYR A 209 -1.72 -16.75 5.94
CA TYR A 209 -1.50 -17.88 5.04
C TYR A 209 -2.62 -18.91 5.14
N ASP A 210 -2.94 -19.38 6.36
CA ASP A 210 -4.00 -20.36 6.59
C ASP A 210 -5.35 -19.86 6.10
N MET A 211 -5.64 -18.56 6.28
CA MET A 211 -6.85 -17.94 5.79
C MET A 211 -6.94 -17.94 4.26
N LEU A 212 -5.86 -17.56 3.58
CA LEU A 212 -5.83 -17.39 2.11
C LEU A 212 -5.76 -18.73 1.36
N THR A 213 -5.36 -19.82 2.02
CA THR A 213 -5.27 -21.16 1.45
C THR A 213 -6.45 -22.07 1.81
N ASP A 214 -7.41 -21.58 2.60
CA ASP A 214 -8.61 -22.32 2.97
C ASP A 214 -9.56 -22.46 1.77
N GLU A 215 -9.78 -23.69 1.30
CA GLU A 215 -10.58 -24.01 0.11
C GLU A 215 -12.04 -23.52 0.22
N ALA A 216 -12.65 -23.60 1.38
CA ALA A 216 -14.04 -23.16 1.57
C ALA A 216 -14.14 -21.62 1.45
N ARG A 217 -13.14 -20.90 1.93
CA ARG A 217 -13.06 -19.45 1.79
C ARG A 217 -12.78 -19.03 0.35
N ILE A 218 -11.90 -19.75 -0.34
CA ILE A 218 -11.62 -19.54 -1.77
C ILE A 218 -12.93 -19.69 -2.59
N ALA A 219 -13.65 -20.78 -2.40
CA ALA A 219 -14.92 -21.04 -3.09
C ALA A 219 -15.95 -19.93 -2.79
N LYS A 220 -16.09 -19.53 -1.52
CA LYS A 220 -16.99 -18.43 -1.12
C LYS A 220 -16.60 -17.10 -1.76
N ALA A 221 -15.31 -16.76 -1.78
CA ALA A 221 -14.82 -15.53 -2.39
C ALA A 221 -15.12 -15.51 -3.89
N CYS A 222 -14.81 -16.59 -4.61
CA CYS A 222 -15.11 -16.73 -6.02
C CYS A 222 -16.60 -16.56 -6.32
N HIS A 223 -17.48 -17.20 -5.54
CA HIS A 223 -18.92 -17.05 -5.70
C HIS A 223 -19.37 -15.59 -5.59
N LEU A 224 -18.95 -14.88 -4.54
CA LEU A 224 -19.33 -13.47 -4.33
C LEU A 224 -18.73 -12.53 -5.36
N VAL A 225 -17.50 -12.78 -5.82
CA VAL A 225 -16.87 -12.02 -6.91
C VAL A 225 -17.63 -12.20 -8.22
N CYS A 226 -18.04 -13.43 -8.55
CA CYS A 226 -18.85 -13.70 -9.73
C CYS A 226 -20.21 -13.04 -9.65
N GLU A 227 -20.85 -13.06 -8.49
CA GLU A 227 -22.13 -12.40 -8.26
C GLU A 227 -22.05 -10.87 -8.43
N ALA A 228 -21.04 -10.24 -7.83
CA ALA A 228 -20.76 -8.82 -8.01
C ALA A 228 -20.47 -8.46 -9.48
N SER A 229 -19.72 -9.29 -10.19
CA SER A 229 -19.34 -9.09 -11.59
C SER A 229 -20.53 -9.17 -12.56
N ARG A 230 -21.61 -9.86 -12.21
CA ARG A 230 -22.84 -9.91 -13.06
C ARG A 230 -23.53 -8.55 -13.17
N ASN A 231 -23.32 -7.68 -12.19
CA ASN A 231 -23.95 -6.37 -12.12
C ASN A 231 -23.01 -5.19 -12.47
N ASP A 232 -21.72 -5.46 -12.62
CA ASP A 232 -20.70 -4.45 -12.93
C ASP A 232 -19.79 -4.91 -14.08
N ARG A 233 -19.95 -4.24 -15.24
CA ARG A 233 -19.19 -4.57 -16.46
C ARG A 233 -17.68 -4.36 -16.28
N GLN A 234 -17.24 -3.32 -15.59
CA GLN A 234 -15.81 -3.05 -15.39
C GLN A 234 -15.21 -4.14 -14.49
N LEU A 235 -15.91 -4.48 -13.42
CA LEU A 235 -15.52 -5.53 -12.51
C LEU A 235 -15.48 -6.90 -13.22
N ALA A 236 -16.45 -7.19 -14.08
CA ALA A 236 -16.45 -8.41 -14.89
C ALA A 236 -15.26 -8.51 -15.84
N VAL A 237 -14.90 -7.40 -16.51
CA VAL A 237 -13.72 -7.35 -17.39
C VAL A 237 -12.44 -7.48 -16.56
N PHE A 238 -12.35 -6.82 -15.41
CA PHE A 238 -11.22 -6.95 -14.50
C PHE A 238 -11.01 -8.41 -14.09
N TRP A 239 -12.02 -9.09 -13.59
CA TRP A 239 -11.89 -10.47 -13.13
C TRP A 239 -11.61 -11.46 -14.24
N ARG A 240 -12.12 -11.28 -15.45
CA ARG A 240 -11.78 -12.11 -16.61
C ARG A 240 -10.31 -11.99 -17.03
N ARG A 241 -9.69 -10.83 -16.83
CA ARG A 241 -8.32 -10.56 -17.25
C ARG A 241 -7.31 -10.70 -16.11
N TRP A 242 -7.78 -10.60 -14.86
CA TRP A 242 -6.95 -10.89 -13.71
C TRP A 242 -6.52 -12.35 -13.78
N CYS A 243 -5.20 -12.58 -13.98
CA CYS A 243 -4.68 -13.94 -14.16
C CYS A 243 -4.85 -14.76 -12.89
N TRP A 244 -5.93 -15.49 -12.78
CA TRP A 244 -6.16 -16.50 -11.77
C TRP A 244 -5.17 -17.65 -11.93
N LYS A 245 -4.72 -18.24 -10.84
CA LYS A 245 -3.89 -19.45 -10.80
C LYS A 245 -4.41 -20.41 -9.75
N GLY A 246 -4.11 -21.70 -9.95
CA GLY A 246 -4.43 -22.74 -8.99
C GLY A 246 -5.93 -22.84 -8.66
N ALA A 247 -6.24 -22.95 -7.38
CA ALA A 247 -7.61 -23.14 -6.87
C ALA A 247 -8.56 -21.99 -7.22
N LEU A 248 -8.06 -20.75 -7.27
CA LEU A 248 -8.89 -19.59 -7.65
C LEU A 248 -9.36 -19.67 -9.10
N LEU A 249 -8.48 -20.07 -10.04
CA LEU A 249 -8.84 -20.20 -11.45
C LEU A 249 -9.93 -21.26 -11.62
N THR A 250 -9.73 -22.45 -11.07
CA THR A 250 -10.71 -23.55 -11.15
C THR A 250 -12.06 -23.15 -10.57
N SER A 251 -12.06 -22.58 -9.36
CA SER A 251 -13.31 -22.15 -8.71
C SER A 251 -14.02 -21.03 -9.47
N PHE A 252 -13.28 -20.12 -10.10
CA PHE A 252 -13.87 -19.03 -10.89
C PHE A 252 -14.46 -19.56 -12.22
N GLU A 253 -13.77 -20.47 -12.91
CA GLU A 253 -14.26 -21.10 -14.15
C GLU A 253 -15.51 -21.93 -13.89
N ASP A 254 -15.56 -22.70 -12.81
CA ASP A 254 -16.73 -23.47 -12.39
C ASP A 254 -17.96 -22.57 -12.14
N GLU A 255 -17.79 -21.45 -11.43
CA GLU A 255 -18.88 -20.50 -11.11
C GLU A 255 -19.38 -19.71 -12.33
N MET A 256 -18.48 -19.31 -13.22
CA MET A 256 -18.84 -18.52 -14.41
C MET A 256 -19.42 -19.38 -15.55
N GLY A 257 -19.16 -20.69 -15.53
CA GLY A 257 -19.56 -21.66 -16.54
C GLY A 257 -18.79 -21.48 -17.86
N GLU A 258 -18.38 -22.59 -18.47
CA GLU A 258 -17.58 -22.62 -19.71
C GLU A 258 -18.16 -21.82 -20.90
N LYS A 259 -19.48 -21.58 -20.90
CA LYS A 259 -20.20 -20.92 -22.02
C LYS A 259 -20.07 -19.40 -22.05
N SER A 260 -19.63 -18.73 -20.97
CA SER A 260 -19.51 -17.27 -20.95
C SER A 260 -18.11 -16.78 -21.33
N LEU A 261 -17.13 -17.66 -21.33
CA LEU A 261 -15.72 -17.30 -21.57
C LEU A 261 -15.30 -17.41 -23.06
N SER A 262 -16.14 -18.02 -23.93
CA SER A 262 -15.82 -18.29 -25.34
C SER A 262 -16.48 -17.33 -26.35
N GLN A 263 -17.17 -16.27 -25.90
CA GLN A 263 -17.83 -15.32 -26.79
C GLN A 263 -17.40 -13.87 -26.51
N ASP A 264 -16.12 -13.56 -26.73
CA ASP A 264 -15.71 -12.20 -27.14
C ASP A 264 -14.29 -12.23 -27.75
#